data_9272a3cd6d68d77dcdc89e7de9c9b6dd
#
_entry.id   9272a3cd6d68d77dcdc89e7de9c9b6dd
#
_cell.length_a   1.000
_cell.length_b   1.000
_cell.length_c   1.000
_cell.angle_alpha   90.00
_cell.angle_beta   90.00
_cell.angle_gamma   90.00
#
_symmetry.space_group_name_H-M   'P 1'
#
loop_
_entity.id
_entity.type
_entity.pdbx_description
1 polymer ?
#
loop_
_entity_poly.entity_id
_entity_poly.type
_entity_poly.pdbx_seq_one_letter_code
_entity_poly.pdbx_strand_id
1 'polypeptide(L)'
;MNLTTLDIIVSIIYFVTAFGYAINLFRKKQNQKLLKIIYLSLGFLLPYCLFLEIINHSVWFLIPTSFFALFYWQFHKRPARLINGWLFMLFWLVFAGYLTLIGITAKSLIPFGVLGLFLIIFILLVAFGIYGLIIFLLWNSYVVFKKESRSLANMLTFICAIGLILYLFLQIFRDHLPHWLLSFLALPSVITGYFMFVLFNFLICVWIYQFLRPKLNQDYLIVLGAGLINGERVTPLLAQRINRAIDFFHLQKAKTNHQAKFIMSGGQGPDEKISEAQAMKNYALEQGINEEDILLEDQSTTTLENMRFSKQLMDNRLIKPYHVVFFSNNYHIFRAGIFAEQVGLTAQGLGAHTARYFLPNALLREFAAIVMMNKRRHMIICGIISAFYLFIWLVDLYIHFHQ
;
A
#
# COMPACT_ATOMS: atom_id res chain seq x y z
N MET A 1 14.71 43.36 -3.41
CA MET A 1 13.31 42.89 -3.28
C MET A 1 13.20 42.12 -1.98
N ASN A 2 12.29 42.52 -1.08
CA ASN A 2 12.11 41.79 0.17
C ASN A 2 11.62 40.37 -0.14
N LEU A 3 12.11 39.36 0.59
CA LEU A 3 11.70 37.94 0.42
C LEU A 3 10.19 37.74 0.47
N THR A 4 9.48 38.53 1.31
CA THR A 4 8.01 38.54 1.36
C THR A 4 7.36 38.96 0.03
N THR A 5 7.92 39.95 -0.67
CA THR A 5 7.44 40.34 -2.01
C THR A 5 7.68 39.25 -3.04
N LEU A 6 8.83 38.57 -2.95
CA LEU A 6 9.14 37.41 -3.80
C LEU A 6 8.18 36.25 -3.54
N ASP A 7 7.90 35.92 -2.28
CA ASP A 7 6.93 34.89 -1.89
C ASP A 7 5.55 35.15 -2.49
N ILE A 8 5.08 36.42 -2.44
CA ILE A 8 3.80 36.80 -3.03
C ILE A 8 3.81 36.59 -4.54
N ILE A 9 4.85 37.05 -5.24
CA ILE A 9 4.95 36.89 -6.70
C ILE A 9 4.98 35.41 -7.10
N VAL A 10 5.82 34.61 -6.44
CA VAL A 10 5.93 33.16 -6.71
C VAL A 10 4.60 32.46 -6.42
N SER A 11 3.91 32.83 -5.33
CA SER A 11 2.58 32.28 -5.00
C SER A 11 1.56 32.61 -6.07
N ILE A 12 1.49 33.86 -6.55
CA ILE A 12 0.57 34.29 -7.61
C ILE A 12 0.85 33.48 -8.90
N ILE A 13 2.12 33.37 -9.30
CA ILE A 13 2.50 32.60 -10.50
C ILE A 13 2.10 31.14 -10.34
N TYR A 14 2.35 30.53 -9.18
CA TYR A 14 1.94 29.16 -8.89
C TYR A 14 0.43 28.98 -9.01
N PHE A 15 -0.38 29.82 -8.33
CA PHE A 15 -1.83 29.67 -8.35
C PHE A 15 -2.43 29.88 -9.74
N VAL A 16 -1.94 30.85 -10.51
CA VAL A 16 -2.38 31.09 -11.89
C VAL A 16 -2.06 29.89 -12.78
N THR A 17 -0.82 29.38 -12.69
CA THR A 17 -0.39 28.23 -13.49
C THR A 17 -1.10 26.94 -13.08
N ALA A 18 -1.26 26.68 -11.78
CA ALA A 18 -1.96 25.52 -11.25
C ALA A 18 -3.44 25.51 -11.63
N PHE A 19 -4.10 26.66 -11.54
CA PHE A 19 -5.50 26.84 -11.93
C PHE A 19 -5.71 26.62 -13.43
N GLY A 20 -4.89 27.27 -14.27
CA GLY A 20 -4.94 27.09 -15.72
C GLY A 20 -4.66 25.63 -16.14
N TYR A 21 -3.68 24.98 -15.47
CA TYR A 21 -3.37 23.58 -15.70
C TYR A 21 -4.52 22.64 -15.27
N ALA A 22 -5.13 22.90 -14.11
CA ALA A 22 -6.28 22.16 -13.63
C ALA A 22 -7.46 22.25 -14.61
N ILE A 23 -7.81 23.46 -15.09
CA ILE A 23 -8.85 23.63 -16.12
C ILE A 23 -8.55 22.80 -17.37
N ASN A 24 -7.31 22.84 -17.86
CA ASN A 24 -6.89 22.05 -19.02
C ASN A 24 -7.04 20.53 -18.79
N LEU A 25 -6.66 20.03 -17.62
CA LEU A 25 -6.82 18.63 -17.24
C LEU A 25 -8.31 18.21 -17.16
N PHE A 26 -9.18 19.13 -16.67
CA PHE A 26 -10.61 18.87 -16.62
C PHE A 26 -11.25 18.86 -18.01
N ARG A 27 -10.90 19.83 -18.88
CA ARG A 27 -11.37 19.90 -20.27
C ARG A 27 -10.97 18.68 -21.09
N LYS A 28 -9.72 18.21 -20.97
CA LYS A 28 -9.21 17.05 -21.73
C LYS A 28 -9.63 15.69 -21.17
N LYS A 29 -10.50 15.63 -20.14
CA LYS A 29 -10.90 14.38 -19.45
C LYS A 29 -9.74 13.44 -19.12
N GLN A 30 -8.56 13.97 -18.87
CA GLN A 30 -7.36 13.17 -18.63
C GLN A 30 -7.47 12.34 -17.34
N ASN A 31 -6.92 11.13 -17.38
CA ASN A 31 -6.77 10.30 -16.19
C ASN A 31 -5.67 10.86 -15.25
N GLN A 32 -5.77 10.53 -13.96
CA GLN A 32 -4.76 10.89 -12.93
C GLN A 32 -4.57 12.41 -12.73
N LYS A 33 -5.65 13.19 -12.80
CA LYS A 33 -5.61 14.66 -12.65
C LYS A 33 -4.91 15.10 -11.38
N LEU A 34 -5.25 14.48 -10.24
CA LEU A 34 -4.67 14.81 -8.93
C LEU A 34 -3.14 14.60 -8.92
N LEU A 35 -2.67 13.47 -9.46
CA LEU A 35 -1.23 13.17 -9.52
C LEU A 35 -0.47 14.20 -10.35
N LYS A 36 -1.05 14.67 -11.47
CA LYS A 36 -0.45 15.70 -12.31
C LYS A 36 -0.37 17.07 -11.61
N ILE A 37 -1.38 17.41 -10.81
CA ILE A 37 -1.37 18.62 -9.99
C ILE A 37 -0.29 18.51 -8.91
N ILE A 38 -0.14 17.36 -8.25
CA ILE A 38 0.92 17.10 -7.26
C ILE A 38 2.31 17.28 -7.92
N TYR A 39 2.54 16.71 -9.11
CA TYR A 39 3.82 16.88 -9.81
C TYR A 39 4.10 18.34 -10.15
N LEU A 40 3.08 19.11 -10.57
CA LEU A 40 3.23 20.53 -10.80
C LEU A 40 3.63 21.26 -9.51
N SER A 41 2.95 20.96 -8.40
CA SER A 41 3.22 21.57 -7.09
C SER A 41 4.64 21.28 -6.60
N LEU A 42 5.10 20.04 -6.73
CA LEU A 42 6.48 19.66 -6.41
C LEU A 42 7.48 20.33 -7.35
N GLY A 43 7.14 20.46 -8.64
CA GLY A 43 7.96 21.15 -9.64
C GLY A 43 8.13 22.65 -9.36
N PHE A 44 7.26 23.26 -8.56
CA PHE A 44 7.42 24.63 -8.03
C PHE A 44 8.14 24.66 -6.68
N LEU A 45 7.74 23.81 -5.75
CA LEU A 45 8.24 23.82 -4.38
C LEU A 45 9.73 23.47 -4.31
N LEU A 46 10.18 22.43 -5.00
CA LEU A 46 11.56 21.97 -4.91
C LEU A 46 12.57 23.01 -5.48
N PRO A 47 12.40 23.57 -6.68
CA PRO A 47 13.27 24.66 -7.17
C PRO A 47 13.22 25.90 -6.27
N TYR A 48 12.06 26.23 -5.71
CA TYR A 48 11.94 27.35 -4.80
C TYR A 48 12.73 27.11 -3.50
N CYS A 49 12.63 25.94 -2.90
CA CYS A 49 13.43 25.58 -1.73
C CYS A 49 14.94 25.62 -2.03
N LEU A 50 15.37 25.11 -3.18
CA LEU A 50 16.78 25.20 -3.60
C LEU A 50 17.24 26.64 -3.80
N PHE A 51 16.39 27.50 -4.37
CA PHE A 51 16.66 28.94 -4.49
C PHE A 51 16.86 29.60 -3.12
N LEU A 52 16.00 29.29 -2.13
CA LEU A 52 16.16 29.76 -0.76
C LEU A 52 17.47 29.29 -0.12
N GLU A 53 17.89 28.05 -0.36
CA GLU A 53 19.18 27.52 0.11
C GLU A 53 20.37 28.31 -0.46
N ILE A 54 20.33 28.59 -1.77
CA ILE A 54 21.40 29.38 -2.44
C ILE A 54 21.54 30.77 -1.81
N ILE A 55 20.40 31.47 -1.58
CA ILE A 55 20.42 32.81 -0.98
C ILE A 55 20.93 32.77 0.45
N ASN A 56 20.59 31.73 1.22
CA ASN A 56 20.99 31.61 2.62
C ASN A 56 22.35 30.94 2.81
N HIS A 57 23.07 30.60 1.72
CA HIS A 57 24.34 29.87 1.77
C HIS A 57 24.26 28.61 2.62
N SER A 58 23.14 27.89 2.56
CA SER A 58 22.89 26.67 3.33
C SER A 58 22.82 25.44 2.42
N VAL A 59 22.91 24.27 3.03
CA VAL A 59 22.87 22.96 2.32
C VAL A 59 21.95 21.96 3.03
N TRP A 60 20.93 22.47 3.72
CA TRP A 60 20.02 21.66 4.53
C TRP A 60 19.24 20.63 3.70
N PHE A 61 19.05 20.88 2.39
CA PHE A 61 18.38 19.94 1.47
C PHE A 61 19.09 18.58 1.38
N LEU A 62 20.39 18.50 1.74
CA LEU A 62 21.12 17.23 1.77
C LEU A 62 20.52 16.26 2.79
N ILE A 63 19.89 16.76 3.87
CA ILE A 63 19.31 15.91 4.92
C ILE A 63 18.12 15.11 4.35
N PRO A 64 17.01 15.72 3.88
CA PRO A 64 15.90 14.94 3.31
C PRO A 64 16.32 14.15 2.06
N THR A 65 17.26 14.65 1.25
CA THR A 65 17.76 13.93 0.08
C THR A 65 18.46 12.64 0.47
N SER A 66 19.26 12.62 1.54
CA SER A 66 19.93 11.41 2.02
C SER A 66 18.92 10.36 2.53
N PHE A 67 17.87 10.79 3.25
CA PHE A 67 16.78 9.89 3.67
C PHE A 67 15.98 9.35 2.49
N PHE A 68 15.72 10.18 1.48
CA PHE A 68 15.08 9.74 0.25
C PHE A 68 15.96 8.74 -0.52
N ALA A 69 17.26 9.00 -0.63
CA ALA A 69 18.21 8.10 -1.28
C ALA A 69 18.27 6.74 -0.57
N LEU A 70 18.27 6.73 0.78
CA LEU A 70 18.22 5.50 1.57
C LEU A 70 16.93 4.72 1.32
N PHE A 71 15.77 5.39 1.34
CA PHE A 71 14.49 4.78 0.99
C PHE A 71 14.52 4.21 -0.45
N TYR A 72 14.96 5.02 -1.43
CA TYR A 72 15.01 4.65 -2.83
C TYR A 72 15.89 3.42 -3.07
N TRP A 73 17.08 3.41 -2.49
CA TRP A 73 18.02 2.28 -2.57
C TRP A 73 17.42 1.00 -1.97
N GLN A 74 16.88 1.08 -0.77
CA GLN A 74 16.27 -0.06 -0.09
C GLN A 74 15.05 -0.59 -0.85
N PHE A 75 14.19 0.30 -1.34
CA PHE A 75 12.99 -0.05 -2.09
C PHE A 75 13.32 -0.75 -3.42
N HIS A 76 14.36 -0.28 -4.15
CA HIS A 76 14.77 -0.92 -5.41
C HIS A 76 15.47 -2.26 -5.18
N LYS A 77 16.20 -2.41 -4.08
CA LYS A 77 16.87 -3.66 -3.73
C LYS A 77 15.89 -4.72 -3.24
N ARG A 78 14.93 -4.34 -2.40
CA ARG A 78 13.96 -5.25 -1.77
C ARG A 78 12.58 -4.57 -1.64
N PRO A 79 11.80 -4.53 -2.72
CA PRO A 79 10.55 -3.77 -2.75
C PRO A 79 9.46 -4.34 -1.83
N ALA A 80 9.45 -5.64 -1.57
CA ALA A 80 8.44 -6.32 -0.77
C ALA A 80 8.77 -6.37 0.73
N ARG A 81 9.36 -5.30 1.28
CA ARG A 81 9.71 -5.20 2.71
C ARG A 81 8.89 -4.12 3.42
N LEU A 82 8.35 -4.45 4.60
CA LEU A 82 7.61 -3.48 5.44
C LEU A 82 8.48 -2.31 5.91
N ILE A 83 9.81 -2.45 5.95
CA ILE A 83 10.73 -1.36 6.28
C ILE A 83 10.63 -0.20 5.30
N ASN A 84 10.25 -0.45 4.04
CA ASN A 84 10.13 0.58 3.02
C ASN A 84 9.08 1.64 3.38
N GLY A 85 7.95 1.22 3.97
CA GLY A 85 6.94 2.16 4.44
C GLY A 85 7.44 3.03 5.60
N TRP A 86 8.22 2.44 6.55
CA TRP A 86 8.85 3.19 7.64
C TRP A 86 9.86 4.22 7.12
N LEU A 87 10.72 3.84 6.18
CA LEU A 87 11.69 4.74 5.56
C LEU A 87 10.99 5.85 4.78
N PHE A 88 9.90 5.54 4.09
CA PHE A 88 9.08 6.52 3.38
C PHE A 88 8.43 7.53 4.34
N MET A 89 7.85 7.07 5.45
CA MET A 89 7.29 7.95 6.48
C MET A 89 8.36 8.82 7.14
N LEU A 90 9.52 8.22 7.45
CA LEU A 90 10.65 8.94 8.03
C LEU A 90 11.17 10.03 7.07
N PHE A 91 11.25 9.73 5.77
CA PHE A 91 11.59 10.75 4.77
C PHE A 91 10.61 11.94 4.84
N TRP A 92 9.30 11.70 4.88
CA TRP A 92 8.32 12.78 4.94
C TRP A 92 8.39 13.58 6.24
N LEU A 93 8.67 12.94 7.37
CA LEU A 93 8.89 13.61 8.65
C LEU A 93 10.13 14.52 8.59
N VAL A 94 11.24 14.01 8.06
CA VAL A 94 12.48 14.79 7.88
C VAL A 94 12.28 15.92 6.88
N PHE A 95 11.52 15.69 5.81
CA PHE A 95 11.18 16.73 4.83
C PHE A 95 10.32 17.85 5.43
N ALA A 96 9.37 17.52 6.31
CA ALA A 96 8.61 18.52 7.06
C ALA A 96 9.50 19.33 7.99
N GLY A 97 10.44 18.69 8.70
CA GLY A 97 11.46 19.39 9.50
C GLY A 97 12.34 20.31 8.66
N TYR A 98 12.74 19.86 7.48
CA TYR A 98 13.48 20.68 6.51
C TYR A 98 12.68 21.93 6.07
N LEU A 99 11.39 21.76 5.71
CA LEU A 99 10.54 22.90 5.33
C LEU A 99 10.41 23.91 6.48
N THR A 100 10.32 23.43 7.73
CA THR A 100 10.31 24.30 8.91
C THR A 100 11.62 25.06 9.02
N LEU A 101 12.75 24.38 8.91
CA LEU A 101 14.08 24.97 9.03
C LEU A 101 14.35 26.02 7.96
N ILE A 102 14.09 25.71 6.67
CA ILE A 102 14.30 26.66 5.58
C ILE A 102 13.31 27.83 5.65
N GLY A 103 12.08 27.64 6.11
CA GLY A 103 11.12 28.70 6.34
C GLY A 103 11.60 29.70 7.39
N ILE A 104 12.19 29.21 8.51
CA ILE A 104 12.75 30.05 9.57
C ILE A 104 13.99 30.79 9.08
N THR A 105 14.97 30.08 8.51
CA THR A 105 16.27 30.65 8.12
C THR A 105 16.14 31.67 6.99
N ALA A 106 15.31 31.36 5.98
CA ALA A 106 15.05 32.23 4.84
C ALA A 106 13.96 33.29 5.11
N LYS A 107 13.27 33.23 6.24
CA LYS A 107 12.12 34.12 6.55
C LYS A 107 11.05 34.07 5.44
N SER A 108 10.84 32.91 4.83
CA SER A 108 9.88 32.69 3.75
C SER A 108 8.59 32.09 4.29
N LEU A 109 7.43 32.56 3.80
CA LEU A 109 6.12 32.08 4.21
C LEU A 109 5.66 30.83 3.41
N ILE A 110 6.24 30.55 2.23
CA ILE A 110 5.80 29.45 1.37
C ILE A 110 6.00 28.06 2.03
N PRO A 111 7.17 27.73 2.62
CA PRO A 111 7.34 26.47 3.33
C PRO A 111 6.33 26.29 4.47
N PHE A 112 6.06 27.35 5.24
CA PHE A 112 5.05 27.33 6.30
C PHE A 112 3.62 27.18 5.76
N GLY A 113 3.30 27.82 4.63
CA GLY A 113 2.01 27.68 3.95
C GLY A 113 1.76 26.22 3.52
N VAL A 114 2.78 25.54 3.00
CA VAL A 114 2.70 24.12 2.65
C VAL A 114 2.47 23.26 3.90
N LEU A 115 3.25 23.47 4.96
CA LEU A 115 3.07 22.76 6.23
C LEU A 115 1.71 23.04 6.85
N GLY A 116 1.25 24.30 6.83
CA GLY A 116 -0.06 24.72 7.32
C GLY A 116 -1.20 24.02 6.57
N LEU A 117 -1.10 23.90 5.25
CA LEU A 117 -2.07 23.16 4.46
C LEU A 117 -2.13 21.67 4.88
N PHE A 118 -0.98 21.01 5.04
CA PHE A 118 -0.94 19.63 5.53
C PHE A 118 -1.52 19.53 6.95
N LEU A 119 -1.23 20.46 7.82
CA LEU A 119 -1.78 20.51 9.18
C LEU A 119 -3.31 20.67 9.18
N ILE A 120 -3.84 21.57 8.34
CA ILE A 120 -5.29 21.76 8.19
C ILE A 120 -5.94 20.46 7.69
N ILE A 121 -5.39 19.83 6.65
CA ILE A 121 -5.90 18.55 6.15
C ILE A 121 -5.85 17.49 7.26
N PHE A 122 -4.77 17.42 8.02
CA PHE A 122 -4.64 16.49 9.14
C PHE A 122 -5.69 16.73 10.22
N ILE A 123 -5.91 18.00 10.62
CA ILE A 123 -6.95 18.37 11.60
C ILE A 123 -8.35 17.97 11.10
N LEU A 124 -8.65 18.24 9.83
CA LEU A 124 -9.93 17.85 9.23
C LEU A 124 -10.09 16.32 9.20
N LEU A 125 -9.03 15.58 8.90
CA LEU A 125 -9.04 14.12 8.94
C LEU A 125 -9.23 13.58 10.38
N VAL A 126 -8.63 14.21 11.38
CA VAL A 126 -8.82 13.81 12.77
C VAL A 126 -10.23 14.15 13.25
N ALA A 127 -10.74 15.35 12.92
CA ALA A 127 -12.05 15.81 13.38
C ALA A 127 -13.23 15.04 12.72
N PHE A 128 -13.13 14.79 11.42
CA PHE A 128 -14.25 14.24 10.63
C PHE A 128 -13.97 12.86 10.04
N GLY A 129 -12.70 12.44 10.02
CA GLY A 129 -12.28 11.22 9.35
C GLY A 129 -12.93 9.96 9.90
N ILE A 130 -13.13 9.87 11.22
CA ILE A 130 -13.78 8.71 11.84
C ILE A 130 -15.24 8.56 11.38
N TYR A 131 -15.98 9.66 11.27
CA TYR A 131 -17.38 9.64 10.80
C TYR A 131 -17.45 9.27 9.31
N GLY A 132 -16.60 9.90 8.49
CA GLY A 132 -16.49 9.57 7.07
C GLY A 132 -16.06 8.14 6.84
N LEU A 133 -15.13 7.61 7.67
CA LEU A 133 -14.69 6.23 7.63
C LEU A 133 -15.82 5.25 7.97
N ILE A 134 -16.60 5.52 9.02
CA ILE A 134 -17.76 4.70 9.40
C ILE A 134 -18.77 4.64 8.24
N ILE A 135 -19.15 5.81 7.70
CA ILE A 135 -20.09 5.88 6.56
C ILE A 135 -19.54 5.10 5.36
N PHE A 136 -18.28 5.29 5.03
CA PHE A 136 -17.62 4.57 3.94
C PHE A 136 -17.60 3.06 4.18
N LEU A 137 -17.25 2.59 5.37
CA LEU A 137 -17.19 1.18 5.71
C LEU A 137 -18.59 0.52 5.67
N LEU A 138 -19.63 1.19 6.19
CA LEU A 138 -21.02 0.71 6.12
C LEU A 138 -21.51 0.64 4.67
N TRP A 139 -21.27 1.68 3.87
CA TRP A 139 -21.61 1.68 2.47
C TRP A 139 -20.88 0.57 1.71
N ASN A 140 -19.58 0.42 1.95
CA ASN A 140 -18.78 -0.64 1.34
C ASN A 140 -19.30 -2.03 1.72
N SER A 141 -19.63 -2.25 3.00
CA SER A 141 -20.19 -3.51 3.50
C SER A 141 -21.52 -3.85 2.81
N TYR A 142 -22.40 -2.87 2.65
CA TYR A 142 -23.66 -3.06 1.92
C TYR A 142 -23.41 -3.53 0.47
N VAL A 143 -22.47 -2.90 -0.23
CA VAL A 143 -22.13 -3.27 -1.60
C VAL A 143 -21.52 -4.68 -1.69
N VAL A 144 -20.63 -5.01 -0.73
CA VAL A 144 -20.01 -6.34 -0.65
C VAL A 144 -21.07 -7.42 -0.38
N PHE A 145 -21.97 -7.21 0.59
CA PHE A 145 -23.04 -8.17 0.92
C PHE A 145 -24.01 -8.42 -0.23
N LYS A 146 -24.16 -7.45 -1.14
CA LYS A 146 -25.01 -7.59 -2.32
C LYS A 146 -24.34 -8.34 -3.47
N LYS A 147 -23.00 -8.28 -3.55
CA LYS A 147 -22.24 -8.79 -4.71
C LYS A 147 -21.43 -10.05 -4.41
N GLU A 148 -21.12 -10.30 -3.14
CA GLU A 148 -20.24 -11.39 -2.71
C GLU A 148 -20.96 -12.31 -1.72
N SER A 149 -20.37 -13.47 -1.44
CA SER A 149 -20.86 -14.38 -0.41
C SER A 149 -20.76 -13.78 1.00
N ARG A 150 -21.65 -14.13 1.90
CA ARG A 150 -21.65 -13.70 3.31
C ARG A 150 -20.68 -14.51 4.17
N SER A 151 -19.41 -14.49 3.83
CA SER A 151 -18.34 -15.10 4.64
C SER A 151 -17.76 -14.09 5.64
N LEU A 152 -17.16 -14.58 6.74
CA LEU A 152 -16.45 -13.71 7.71
C LEU A 152 -15.38 -12.85 7.01
N ALA A 153 -14.68 -13.41 6.02
CA ALA A 153 -13.70 -12.69 5.24
C ALA A 153 -14.29 -11.51 4.46
N ASN A 154 -15.56 -11.57 4.07
CA ASN A 154 -16.28 -10.51 3.36
C ASN A 154 -17.00 -9.54 4.30
N MET A 155 -17.04 -9.83 5.63
CA MET A 155 -17.66 -9.00 6.67
C MET A 155 -16.67 -8.07 7.39
N LEU A 156 -15.39 -8.09 7.06
CA LEU A 156 -14.36 -7.33 7.80
C LEU A 156 -14.65 -5.83 7.84
N THR A 157 -15.08 -5.22 6.74
CA THR A 157 -15.46 -3.80 6.70
C THR A 157 -16.66 -3.49 7.60
N PHE A 158 -17.63 -4.40 7.67
CA PHE A 158 -18.77 -4.28 8.58
C PHE A 158 -18.34 -4.37 10.05
N ILE A 159 -17.52 -5.37 10.39
CA ILE A 159 -16.98 -5.56 11.75
C ILE A 159 -16.19 -4.32 12.19
N CYS A 160 -15.35 -3.78 11.32
CA CYS A 160 -14.63 -2.54 11.60
C CYS A 160 -15.56 -1.35 11.83
N ALA A 161 -16.63 -1.21 11.02
CA ALA A 161 -17.60 -0.13 11.18
C ALA A 161 -18.32 -0.23 12.55
N ILE A 162 -18.80 -1.43 12.94
CA ILE A 162 -19.42 -1.65 14.23
C ILE A 162 -18.45 -1.37 15.38
N GLY A 163 -17.18 -1.81 15.27
CA GLY A 163 -16.15 -1.51 16.27
C GLY A 163 -15.94 0.00 16.47
N LEU A 164 -15.91 0.78 15.39
CA LEU A 164 -15.80 2.23 15.46
C LEU A 164 -17.04 2.90 16.05
N ILE A 165 -18.24 2.41 15.72
CA ILE A 165 -19.50 2.90 16.32
C ILE A 165 -19.53 2.64 17.82
N LEU A 166 -19.16 1.43 18.25
CA LEU A 166 -19.06 1.09 19.67
C LEU A 166 -18.02 1.96 20.38
N TYR A 167 -16.88 2.21 19.76
CA TYR A 167 -15.88 3.12 20.30
C TYR A 167 -16.45 4.53 20.51
N LEU A 168 -17.13 5.11 19.51
CA LEU A 168 -17.77 6.42 19.67
C LEU A 168 -18.85 6.42 20.73
N PHE A 169 -19.66 5.37 20.81
CA PHE A 169 -20.68 5.22 21.84
C PHE A 169 -20.07 5.23 23.24
N LEU A 170 -18.99 4.49 23.46
CA LEU A 170 -18.28 4.49 24.75
C LEU A 170 -17.73 5.88 25.14
N GLN A 171 -17.34 6.71 24.15
CA GLN A 171 -16.88 8.08 24.42
C GLN A 171 -18.00 8.98 24.97
N ILE A 172 -19.27 8.75 24.63
CA ILE A 172 -20.42 9.52 25.14
C ILE A 172 -20.62 9.30 26.64
N PHE A 173 -20.33 8.09 27.12
CA PHE A 173 -20.49 7.73 28.53
C PHE A 173 -19.24 7.96 29.37
N ARG A 174 -18.19 8.46 28.78
CA ARG A 174 -16.87 8.63 29.39
C ARG A 174 -16.95 9.39 30.72
N ASP A 175 -17.65 10.51 30.74
CA ASP A 175 -17.74 11.39 31.92
C ASP A 175 -18.55 10.83 33.09
N HIS A 176 -19.25 9.71 32.87
CA HIS A 176 -20.04 9.00 33.90
C HIS A 176 -19.28 7.82 34.52
N LEU A 177 -18.09 7.50 34.00
CA LEU A 177 -17.30 6.37 34.49
C LEU A 177 -16.25 6.83 35.50
N PRO A 178 -15.95 6.03 36.55
CA PRO A 178 -14.88 6.33 37.49
C PRO A 178 -13.54 6.44 36.77
N HIS A 179 -12.67 7.34 37.22
CA HIS A 179 -11.36 7.61 36.60
C HIS A 179 -10.51 6.34 36.42
N TRP A 180 -10.45 5.48 37.43
CA TRP A 180 -9.69 4.23 37.38
C TRP A 180 -10.17 3.28 36.27
N LEU A 181 -11.49 3.24 36.04
CA LEU A 181 -12.08 2.40 34.97
C LEU A 181 -11.80 2.99 33.60
N LEU A 182 -11.90 4.31 33.46
CA LEU A 182 -11.54 5.01 32.22
C LEU A 182 -10.08 4.78 31.82
N SER A 183 -9.19 4.91 32.79
CA SER A 183 -7.76 4.66 32.59
C SER A 183 -7.53 3.21 32.16
N PHE A 184 -8.20 2.23 32.77
CA PHE A 184 -8.09 0.82 32.36
C PHE A 184 -8.65 0.58 30.96
N LEU A 185 -9.80 1.15 30.61
CA LEU A 185 -10.45 1.01 29.30
C LEU A 185 -9.67 1.72 28.16
N ALA A 186 -8.70 2.58 28.48
CA ALA A 186 -7.84 3.19 27.47
C ALA A 186 -6.79 2.22 26.88
N LEU A 187 -6.46 1.12 27.57
CA LEU A 187 -5.51 0.11 27.07
C LEU A 187 -5.90 -0.47 25.70
N PRO A 188 -7.15 -0.92 25.45
CA PRO A 188 -7.60 -1.35 24.14
C PRO A 188 -7.41 -0.27 23.06
N SER A 189 -7.60 1.01 23.42
CA SER A 189 -7.41 2.13 22.48
C SER A 189 -5.94 2.29 22.09
N VAL A 190 -5.01 2.12 23.02
CA VAL A 190 -3.56 2.17 22.76
C VAL A 190 -3.13 1.01 21.85
N ILE A 191 -3.61 -0.21 22.12
CA ILE A 191 -3.34 -1.39 21.26
C ILE A 191 -3.94 -1.19 19.86
N THR A 192 -5.17 -0.66 19.77
CA THR A 192 -5.81 -0.32 18.49
C THR A 192 -4.96 0.71 17.73
N GLY A 193 -4.47 1.75 18.42
CA GLY A 193 -3.56 2.75 17.85
C GLY A 193 -2.30 2.12 17.27
N TYR A 194 -1.69 1.18 17.96
CA TYR A 194 -0.56 0.41 17.44
C TYR A 194 -0.91 -0.33 16.14
N PHE A 195 -2.02 -1.06 16.09
CA PHE A 195 -2.43 -1.77 14.87
C PHE A 195 -2.84 -0.83 13.75
N MET A 196 -3.43 0.33 14.05
CA MET A 196 -3.72 1.36 13.04
C MET A 196 -2.42 1.92 12.43
N PHE A 197 -1.38 2.11 13.23
CA PHE A 197 -0.06 2.54 12.76
C PHE A 197 0.60 1.46 11.87
N VAL A 198 0.50 0.18 12.26
CA VAL A 198 0.95 -0.96 11.43
C VAL A 198 0.16 -1.06 10.14
N LEU A 199 -1.17 -0.87 10.19
CA LEU A 199 -2.04 -0.83 9.01
C LEU A 199 -1.64 0.31 8.06
N PHE A 200 -1.40 1.49 8.59
CA PHE A 200 -0.98 2.64 7.78
C PHE A 200 0.36 2.37 7.07
N ASN A 201 1.35 1.81 7.79
CA ASN A 201 2.61 1.37 7.19
C ASN A 201 2.39 0.33 6.07
N PHE A 202 1.51 -0.65 6.30
CA PHE A 202 1.17 -1.66 5.30
C PHE A 202 0.53 -1.03 4.05
N LEU A 203 -0.44 -0.12 4.23
CA LEU A 203 -1.09 0.57 3.11
C LEU A 203 -0.11 1.40 2.28
N ILE A 204 0.84 2.08 2.94
CA ILE A 204 1.94 2.77 2.25
C ILE A 204 2.76 1.77 1.43
N CYS A 205 3.17 0.63 2.01
CA CYS A 205 3.93 -0.39 1.29
C CYS A 205 3.18 -0.92 0.07
N VAL A 206 1.89 -1.24 0.22
CA VAL A 206 1.04 -1.68 -0.90
C VAL A 206 0.95 -0.59 -1.97
N TRP A 207 0.80 0.67 -1.56
CA TRP A 207 0.68 1.79 -2.49
C TRP A 207 1.99 2.04 -3.26
N ILE A 208 3.14 2.14 -2.57
CA ILE A 208 4.43 2.35 -3.25
C ILE A 208 4.81 1.18 -4.15
N TYR A 209 4.43 -0.05 -3.78
CA TYR A 209 4.70 -1.24 -4.59
C TYR A 209 4.02 -1.19 -5.97
N GLN A 210 2.87 -0.48 -6.13
CA GLN A 210 2.20 -0.30 -7.42
C GLN A 210 3.01 0.52 -8.43
N PHE A 211 4.03 1.27 -7.98
CA PHE A 211 4.87 2.07 -8.87
C PHE A 211 6.03 1.29 -9.50
N LEU A 212 6.22 0.04 -9.11
CA LEU A 212 7.22 -0.82 -9.74
C LEU A 212 6.93 -1.00 -11.22
N ARG A 213 8.00 -0.94 -12.01
CA ARG A 213 7.96 -1.15 -13.47
C ARG A 213 9.04 -2.16 -13.84
N PRO A 214 8.71 -3.46 -13.90
CA PRO A 214 9.64 -4.48 -14.36
C PRO A 214 10.18 -4.16 -15.76
N LYS A 215 11.44 -4.48 -16.01
CA LYS A 215 12.06 -4.33 -17.33
C LYS A 215 11.44 -5.33 -18.31
N LEU A 216 11.45 -4.96 -19.60
CA LEU A 216 10.93 -5.81 -20.67
C LEU A 216 12.02 -6.80 -21.16
N ASN A 217 12.54 -7.61 -20.27
CA ASN A 217 13.55 -8.65 -20.52
C ASN A 217 13.29 -9.87 -19.62
N GLN A 218 12.02 -10.20 -19.38
CA GLN A 218 11.65 -11.28 -18.49
C GLN A 218 11.66 -12.61 -19.23
N ASP A 219 12.27 -13.64 -18.64
CA ASP A 219 12.30 -14.98 -19.18
C ASP A 219 11.05 -15.78 -18.80
N TYR A 220 10.50 -15.49 -17.59
CA TYR A 220 9.30 -16.15 -17.07
C TYR A 220 8.27 -15.16 -16.54
N LEU A 221 7.00 -15.47 -16.83
CA LEU A 221 5.80 -14.74 -16.41
C LEU A 221 4.96 -15.66 -15.51
N ILE A 222 5.08 -15.54 -14.19
CA ILE A 222 4.31 -16.38 -13.26
C ILE A 222 2.92 -15.77 -13.06
N VAL A 223 1.87 -16.52 -13.36
CA VAL A 223 0.48 -16.14 -13.08
C VAL A 223 -0.02 -16.93 -11.88
N LEU A 224 -0.35 -16.22 -10.78
CA LEU A 224 -0.80 -16.86 -9.54
C LEU A 224 -2.29 -17.16 -9.58
N GLY A 225 -2.70 -18.33 -9.15
CA GLY A 225 -4.07 -18.76 -9.00
C GLY A 225 -4.91 -17.92 -8.04
N ALA A 226 -6.25 -18.01 -8.16
CA ALA A 226 -7.21 -17.25 -7.33
C ALA A 226 -8.59 -17.94 -7.18
N GLY A 227 -8.65 -19.26 -7.30
CA GLY A 227 -9.88 -20.05 -7.25
C GLY A 227 -10.65 -20.08 -8.57
N LEU A 228 -11.48 -21.11 -8.72
CA LEU A 228 -12.29 -21.38 -9.90
C LEU A 228 -13.79 -21.24 -9.62
N ILE A 229 -14.58 -20.93 -10.66
CA ILE A 229 -16.05 -21.00 -10.63
C ILE A 229 -16.47 -22.42 -10.99
N ASN A 230 -17.30 -23.03 -10.16
CA ASN A 230 -17.81 -24.40 -10.35
C ASN A 230 -16.68 -25.46 -10.52
N GLY A 231 -15.49 -25.12 -10.01
CA GLY A 231 -14.33 -26.01 -10.06
C GLY A 231 -13.61 -26.13 -11.42
N GLU A 232 -14.06 -25.40 -12.46
CA GLU A 232 -13.51 -25.54 -13.81
C GLU A 232 -13.21 -24.20 -14.49
N ARG A 233 -14.01 -23.16 -14.20
CA ARG A 233 -13.94 -21.89 -14.95
C ARG A 233 -13.11 -20.85 -14.23
N VAL A 234 -12.31 -20.14 -14.98
CA VAL A 234 -11.55 -18.99 -14.50
C VAL A 234 -12.48 -17.90 -13.96
N THR A 235 -12.23 -17.44 -12.72
CA THR A 235 -12.97 -16.31 -12.13
C THR A 235 -12.62 -15.00 -12.84
N PRO A 236 -13.48 -13.95 -12.77
CA PRO A 236 -13.13 -12.63 -13.31
C PRO A 236 -11.83 -12.04 -12.74
N LEU A 237 -11.52 -12.31 -11.46
CA LEU A 237 -10.26 -11.90 -10.83
C LEU A 237 -9.06 -12.62 -11.44
N LEU A 238 -9.19 -13.93 -11.68
CA LEU A 238 -8.14 -14.75 -12.28
C LEU A 238 -7.94 -14.40 -13.76
N ALA A 239 -9.04 -14.21 -14.52
CA ALA A 239 -8.97 -13.74 -15.91
C ALA A 239 -8.19 -12.42 -16.04
N GLN A 240 -8.38 -11.48 -15.12
CA GLN A 240 -7.65 -10.21 -15.13
C GLN A 240 -6.15 -10.38 -14.87
N ARG A 241 -5.73 -11.36 -14.04
CA ARG A 241 -4.31 -11.69 -13.85
C ARG A 241 -3.70 -12.23 -15.14
N ILE A 242 -4.39 -13.18 -15.78
CA ILE A 242 -3.94 -13.80 -17.04
C ILE A 242 -3.83 -12.73 -18.13
N ASN A 243 -4.88 -11.94 -18.33
CA ASN A 243 -4.89 -10.87 -19.33
C ASN A 243 -3.76 -9.85 -19.09
N ARG A 244 -3.50 -9.49 -17.82
CA ARG A 244 -2.39 -8.60 -17.48
C ARG A 244 -1.03 -9.20 -17.84
N ALA A 245 -0.86 -10.51 -17.70
CA ALA A 245 0.36 -11.22 -18.11
C ALA A 245 0.48 -11.28 -19.64
N ILE A 246 -0.62 -11.53 -20.34
CA ILE A 246 -0.69 -11.52 -21.82
C ILE A 246 -0.35 -10.15 -22.38
N ASP A 247 -0.91 -9.07 -21.80
CA ASP A 247 -0.57 -7.68 -22.19
C ASP A 247 0.93 -7.41 -22.05
N PHE A 248 1.54 -7.87 -20.95
CA PHE A 248 2.97 -7.71 -20.72
C PHE A 248 3.79 -8.52 -21.71
N PHE A 249 3.42 -9.76 -21.98
CA PHE A 249 4.06 -10.63 -22.95
C PHE A 249 4.10 -10.00 -24.35
N HIS A 250 2.95 -9.54 -24.84
CA HIS A 250 2.89 -8.88 -26.15
C HIS A 250 3.68 -7.58 -26.20
N LEU A 251 3.60 -6.77 -25.12
CA LEU A 251 4.37 -5.54 -25.02
C LEU A 251 5.90 -5.81 -25.05
N GLN A 252 6.35 -6.82 -24.32
CA GLN A 252 7.76 -7.24 -24.31
C GLN A 252 8.19 -7.71 -25.69
N LYS A 253 7.45 -8.66 -26.28
CA LYS A 253 7.74 -9.22 -27.60
C LYS A 253 7.81 -8.11 -28.66
N ALA A 254 6.86 -7.17 -28.66
CA ALA A 254 6.81 -6.07 -29.62
C ALA A 254 8.00 -5.08 -29.47
N LYS A 255 8.49 -4.84 -28.24
CA LYS A 255 9.56 -3.85 -28.00
C LYS A 255 10.97 -4.41 -27.99
N THR A 256 11.16 -5.65 -27.62
CA THR A 256 12.49 -6.24 -27.38
C THR A 256 12.73 -7.52 -28.20
N ASN A 257 11.72 -8.03 -28.88
CA ASN A 257 11.71 -9.33 -29.55
C ASN A 257 12.07 -10.52 -28.62
N HIS A 258 12.01 -10.29 -27.29
CA HIS A 258 12.28 -11.32 -26.28
C HIS A 258 10.97 -12.07 -25.93
N GLN A 259 10.96 -13.38 -26.13
CA GLN A 259 9.82 -14.24 -25.87
C GLN A 259 9.96 -14.91 -24.50
N ALA A 260 9.05 -14.61 -23.58
CA ALA A 260 8.99 -15.20 -22.27
C ALA A 260 8.15 -16.50 -22.28
N LYS A 261 8.31 -17.34 -21.23
CA LYS A 261 7.41 -18.47 -20.96
C LYS A 261 6.47 -18.11 -19.82
N PHE A 262 5.20 -18.47 -19.96
CA PHE A 262 4.24 -18.40 -18.87
C PHE A 262 4.45 -19.57 -17.90
N ILE A 263 4.29 -19.32 -16.60
CA ILE A 263 4.11 -20.35 -15.58
C ILE A 263 2.74 -20.11 -14.97
N MET A 264 1.77 -20.98 -15.30
CA MET A 264 0.46 -20.99 -14.67
C MET A 264 0.60 -21.75 -13.36
N SER A 265 0.49 -21.05 -12.22
CA SER A 265 0.81 -21.62 -10.91
C SER A 265 -0.42 -21.59 -10.00
N GLY A 266 -0.89 -22.80 -9.64
CA GLY A 266 -2.03 -23.05 -8.77
C GLY A 266 -2.50 -24.48 -8.86
N GLY A 267 -2.52 -25.18 -7.73
CA GLY A 267 -2.96 -26.57 -7.63
C GLY A 267 -4.47 -26.72 -7.72
N GLN A 268 -4.96 -27.88 -7.34
CA GLN A 268 -6.38 -28.21 -7.33
C GLN A 268 -6.93 -28.10 -5.90
N GLY A 269 -7.89 -27.20 -5.70
CA GLY A 269 -8.63 -27.07 -4.44
C GLY A 269 -9.59 -28.25 -4.22
N PRO A 270 -10.06 -28.46 -2.98
CA PRO A 270 -10.92 -29.62 -2.65
C PRO A 270 -12.30 -29.57 -3.33
N ASP A 271 -12.73 -28.40 -3.76
CA ASP A 271 -13.98 -28.14 -4.49
C ASP A 271 -13.78 -27.92 -6.00
N GLU A 272 -12.57 -28.15 -6.49
CA GLU A 272 -12.20 -27.96 -7.89
C GLU A 272 -12.09 -29.30 -8.62
N LYS A 273 -12.50 -29.32 -9.90
CA LYS A 273 -12.46 -30.50 -10.77
C LYS A 273 -11.15 -30.62 -11.54
N ILE A 274 -10.52 -29.49 -11.81
CA ILE A 274 -9.20 -29.36 -12.43
C ILE A 274 -8.34 -28.40 -11.62
N SER A 275 -7.01 -28.45 -11.80
CA SER A 275 -6.12 -27.48 -11.16
C SER A 275 -6.35 -26.07 -11.68
N GLU A 276 -6.13 -25.07 -10.84
CA GLU A 276 -6.16 -23.67 -11.29
C GLU A 276 -5.18 -23.42 -12.44
N ALA A 277 -4.00 -24.06 -12.41
CA ALA A 277 -3.00 -23.98 -13.47
C ALA A 277 -3.56 -24.49 -14.81
N GLN A 278 -4.30 -25.61 -14.80
CA GLN A 278 -4.92 -26.14 -16.02
C GLN A 278 -6.02 -25.23 -16.54
N ALA A 279 -6.87 -24.68 -15.65
CA ALA A 279 -7.91 -23.72 -16.05
C ALA A 279 -7.30 -22.43 -16.65
N MET A 280 -6.22 -21.93 -16.06
CA MET A 280 -5.48 -20.77 -16.56
C MET A 280 -4.84 -21.06 -17.94
N LYS A 281 -4.27 -22.25 -18.15
CA LYS A 281 -3.74 -22.68 -19.44
C LYS A 281 -4.85 -22.66 -20.51
N ASN A 282 -5.97 -23.31 -20.23
CA ASN A 282 -7.10 -23.36 -21.16
C ASN A 282 -7.55 -21.94 -21.58
N TYR A 283 -7.72 -21.06 -20.59
CA TYR A 283 -8.07 -19.67 -20.85
C TYR A 283 -7.00 -18.92 -21.68
N ALA A 284 -5.71 -19.12 -21.40
CA ALA A 284 -4.63 -18.48 -22.16
C ALA A 284 -4.58 -18.96 -23.62
N LEU A 285 -4.84 -20.25 -23.88
CA LEU A 285 -4.96 -20.81 -25.22
C LEU A 285 -6.12 -20.16 -26.00
N GLU A 286 -7.28 -19.96 -25.34
CA GLU A 286 -8.42 -19.25 -25.93
C GLU A 286 -8.09 -17.78 -26.26
N GLN A 287 -7.15 -17.16 -25.53
CA GLN A 287 -6.64 -15.81 -25.81
C GLN A 287 -5.50 -15.79 -26.85
N GLY A 288 -5.18 -16.91 -27.49
CA GLY A 288 -4.21 -16.99 -28.57
C GLY A 288 -2.74 -17.13 -28.15
N ILE A 289 -2.47 -17.53 -26.91
CA ILE A 289 -1.11 -17.90 -26.46
C ILE A 289 -0.81 -19.33 -26.94
N ASN A 290 0.38 -19.57 -27.48
CA ASN A 290 0.79 -20.88 -27.92
C ASN A 290 1.03 -21.84 -26.73
N GLU A 291 0.65 -23.10 -26.89
CA GLU A 291 0.82 -24.10 -25.84
C GLU A 291 2.28 -24.29 -25.43
N GLU A 292 3.20 -24.21 -26.38
CA GLU A 292 4.64 -24.31 -26.14
C GLU A 292 5.19 -23.20 -25.22
N ASP A 293 4.49 -22.06 -25.12
CA ASP A 293 4.87 -20.94 -24.25
C ASP A 293 4.31 -21.05 -22.83
N ILE A 294 3.55 -22.11 -22.51
CA ILE A 294 2.90 -22.30 -21.23
C ILE A 294 3.49 -23.48 -20.46
N LEU A 295 3.91 -23.23 -19.24
CA LEU A 295 4.32 -24.24 -18.26
C LEU A 295 3.28 -24.31 -17.15
N LEU A 296 3.00 -25.51 -16.66
CA LEU A 296 2.08 -25.74 -15.55
C LEU A 296 2.84 -26.02 -14.26
N GLU A 297 2.40 -25.38 -13.19
CA GLU A 297 2.70 -25.70 -11.81
C GLU A 297 1.37 -25.93 -11.10
N ASP A 298 0.99 -27.18 -10.90
CA ASP A 298 -0.34 -27.62 -10.47
C ASP A 298 -0.34 -28.33 -9.09
N GLN A 299 0.76 -28.21 -8.33
CA GLN A 299 0.93 -28.91 -7.05
C GLN A 299 0.73 -27.99 -5.83
N SER A 300 0.79 -26.68 -6.02
CA SER A 300 0.75 -25.70 -4.94
C SER A 300 -0.66 -25.54 -4.34
N THR A 301 -0.72 -25.40 -3.03
CA THR A 301 -1.96 -25.13 -2.27
C THR A 301 -1.94 -23.76 -1.58
N THR A 302 -0.78 -23.10 -1.56
CA THR A 302 -0.58 -21.79 -0.94
C THR A 302 0.25 -20.86 -1.83
N THR A 303 0.12 -19.56 -1.65
CA THR A 303 0.94 -18.59 -2.42
C THR A 303 2.44 -18.77 -2.20
N LEU A 304 2.87 -19.22 -1.02
CA LEU A 304 4.28 -19.55 -0.77
C LEU A 304 4.74 -20.73 -1.61
N GLU A 305 3.90 -21.76 -1.73
CA GLU A 305 4.17 -22.93 -2.57
C GLU A 305 4.15 -22.58 -4.05
N ASN A 306 3.21 -21.73 -4.50
CA ASN A 306 3.20 -21.20 -5.86
C ASN A 306 4.59 -20.62 -6.23
N MET A 307 5.14 -19.76 -5.38
CA MET A 307 6.46 -19.17 -5.62
C MET A 307 7.59 -20.19 -5.54
N ARG A 308 7.51 -21.15 -4.59
CA ARG A 308 8.53 -22.19 -4.39
C ARG A 308 8.59 -23.16 -5.56
N PHE A 309 7.43 -23.68 -5.98
CA PHE A 309 7.37 -24.69 -7.04
C PHE A 309 7.60 -24.08 -8.41
N SER A 310 7.10 -22.86 -8.65
CA SER A 310 7.47 -22.10 -9.86
C SER A 310 8.99 -21.88 -9.94
N LYS A 311 9.64 -21.54 -8.81
CA LYS A 311 11.10 -21.41 -8.77
C LYS A 311 11.81 -22.72 -9.06
N GLN A 312 11.37 -23.84 -8.49
CA GLN A 312 11.93 -25.17 -8.77
C GLN A 312 11.77 -25.55 -10.24
N LEU A 313 10.60 -25.25 -10.84
CA LEU A 313 10.35 -25.50 -12.26
C LEU A 313 11.31 -24.73 -13.16
N MET A 314 11.62 -23.48 -12.83
CA MET A 314 12.58 -22.65 -13.56
C MET A 314 14.02 -23.11 -13.34
N ASP A 315 14.41 -23.40 -12.10
CA ASP A 315 15.76 -23.86 -11.75
C ASP A 315 16.14 -25.17 -12.46
N ASN A 316 15.15 -26.06 -12.72
CA ASN A 316 15.36 -27.33 -13.43
C ASN A 316 15.48 -27.17 -14.95
N ARG A 317 15.11 -25.99 -15.52
CA ARG A 317 15.05 -25.80 -16.98
C ARG A 317 16.14 -24.92 -17.55
N LEU A 318 16.66 -23.97 -16.77
CA LEU A 318 17.63 -22.99 -17.25
C LEU A 318 18.83 -22.87 -16.33
N ILE A 319 19.99 -22.64 -16.96
CA ILE A 319 21.22 -22.19 -16.29
C ILE A 319 21.00 -20.71 -15.92
N LYS A 320 21.07 -20.40 -14.59
CA LYS A 320 20.99 -19.02 -14.09
C LYS A 320 22.01 -18.09 -14.73
N PRO A 321 21.72 -16.76 -14.81
CA PRO A 321 20.58 -16.04 -14.24
C PRO A 321 19.36 -15.93 -15.19
N TYR A 322 18.15 -15.93 -14.63
CA TYR A 322 16.90 -15.63 -15.33
C TYR A 322 16.14 -14.49 -14.66
N HIS A 323 15.31 -13.78 -15.44
CA HIS A 323 14.49 -12.68 -14.98
C HIS A 323 13.00 -13.11 -14.90
N VAL A 324 12.34 -12.71 -13.82
CA VAL A 324 10.97 -13.15 -13.52
C VAL A 324 10.10 -11.99 -13.10
N VAL A 325 8.90 -11.96 -13.65
CA VAL A 325 7.80 -11.13 -13.16
C VAL A 325 6.63 -12.03 -12.80
N PHE A 326 5.93 -11.71 -11.69
CA PHE A 326 4.72 -12.43 -11.33
C PHE A 326 3.48 -11.52 -11.38
N PHE A 327 2.33 -12.12 -11.65
CA PHE A 327 1.05 -11.45 -11.83
C PHE A 327 0.06 -11.91 -10.77
N SER A 328 -0.53 -10.94 -10.09
CA SER A 328 -1.61 -11.13 -9.13
C SER A 328 -2.51 -9.90 -9.09
N ASN A 329 -3.55 -9.90 -8.26
CA ASN A 329 -4.36 -8.69 -8.08
C ASN A 329 -3.60 -7.62 -7.30
N ASN A 330 -3.90 -6.36 -7.57
CA ASN A 330 -3.20 -5.20 -7.01
C ASN A 330 -3.15 -5.15 -5.48
N TYR A 331 -4.16 -5.67 -4.77
CA TYR A 331 -4.16 -5.77 -3.31
C TYR A 331 -3.22 -6.88 -2.78
N HIS A 332 -2.98 -7.94 -3.57
CA HIS A 332 -2.25 -9.14 -3.15
C HIS A 332 -0.75 -9.13 -3.52
N ILE A 333 -0.35 -8.35 -4.54
CA ILE A 333 1.02 -8.39 -5.09
C ILE A 333 2.11 -8.13 -4.05
N PHE A 334 1.85 -7.29 -3.03
CA PHE A 334 2.83 -7.00 -2.00
C PHE A 334 3.13 -8.23 -1.14
N ARG A 335 2.10 -8.96 -0.68
CA ARG A 335 2.27 -10.20 0.08
C ARG A 335 2.88 -11.31 -0.77
N ALA A 336 2.46 -11.45 -2.02
CA ALA A 336 3.09 -12.38 -2.97
C ALA A 336 4.58 -12.05 -3.18
N GLY A 337 4.96 -10.78 -3.22
CA GLY A 337 6.35 -10.34 -3.27
C GLY A 337 7.15 -10.72 -2.01
N ILE A 338 6.54 -10.66 -0.83
CA ILE A 338 7.16 -11.17 0.41
C ILE A 338 7.47 -12.67 0.29
N PHE A 339 6.52 -13.45 -0.22
CA PHE A 339 6.72 -14.89 -0.42
C PHE A 339 7.78 -15.20 -1.48
N ALA A 340 7.83 -14.45 -2.60
CA ALA A 340 8.89 -14.56 -3.58
C ALA A 340 10.28 -14.35 -2.94
N GLU A 341 10.42 -13.30 -2.10
CA GLU A 341 11.67 -13.04 -1.38
C GLU A 341 12.02 -14.14 -0.38
N GLN A 342 11.04 -14.71 0.34
CA GLN A 342 11.24 -15.82 1.28
C GLN A 342 11.79 -17.07 0.63
N VAL A 343 11.40 -17.38 -0.60
CA VAL A 343 11.93 -18.54 -1.36
C VAL A 343 13.21 -18.20 -2.14
N GLY A 344 13.74 -16.99 -1.99
CA GLY A 344 14.94 -16.53 -2.69
C GLY A 344 14.72 -16.31 -4.20
N LEU A 345 13.49 -15.98 -4.60
CA LEU A 345 13.16 -15.61 -5.98
C LEU A 345 13.22 -14.10 -6.14
N THR A 346 14.16 -13.61 -6.96
CA THR A 346 14.25 -12.19 -7.33
C THR A 346 13.21 -11.89 -8.42
N ALA A 347 12.01 -11.52 -8.01
CA ALA A 347 10.91 -11.22 -8.91
C ALA A 347 10.17 -9.96 -8.48
N GLN A 348 9.64 -9.21 -9.45
CA GLN A 348 8.76 -8.07 -9.22
C GLN A 348 7.32 -8.45 -9.57
N GLY A 349 6.35 -7.96 -8.77
CA GLY A 349 4.94 -8.22 -9.02
C GLY A 349 4.29 -7.12 -9.86
N LEU A 350 3.43 -7.52 -10.79
CA LEU A 350 2.52 -6.61 -11.48
C LEU A 350 1.08 -6.90 -11.07
N GLY A 351 0.39 -5.84 -10.57
CA GLY A 351 -1.00 -5.92 -10.14
C GLY A 351 -1.97 -5.87 -11.31
N ALA A 352 -2.89 -6.85 -11.37
CA ALA A 352 -4.10 -6.76 -12.18
C ALA A 352 -5.15 -5.91 -11.46
N HIS A 353 -6.00 -5.23 -12.23
CA HIS A 353 -7.04 -4.36 -11.70
C HIS A 353 -8.07 -5.15 -10.89
N THR A 354 -8.50 -4.59 -9.78
CA THR A 354 -9.58 -5.14 -8.94
C THR A 354 -10.70 -4.12 -8.81
N ALA A 355 -11.94 -4.58 -8.78
CA ALA A 355 -13.10 -3.72 -8.60
C ALA A 355 -12.99 -2.90 -7.31
N ARG A 356 -13.24 -1.59 -7.37
CA ARG A 356 -13.01 -0.64 -6.27
C ARG A 356 -13.78 -1.00 -4.99
N TYR A 357 -14.99 -1.56 -5.13
CA TYR A 357 -15.80 -1.95 -3.97
C TYR A 357 -15.18 -3.12 -3.18
N PHE A 358 -14.40 -3.98 -3.85
CA PHE A 358 -13.78 -5.15 -3.23
C PHE A 358 -12.47 -4.80 -2.49
N LEU A 359 -11.77 -3.74 -2.93
CA LEU A 359 -10.45 -3.36 -2.42
C LEU A 359 -10.38 -3.17 -0.91
N PRO A 360 -11.29 -2.43 -0.23
CA PRO A 360 -11.17 -2.18 1.21
C PRO A 360 -11.17 -3.48 2.01
N ASN A 361 -12.11 -4.37 1.70
CA ASN A 361 -12.22 -5.66 2.38
C ASN A 361 -11.03 -6.58 2.07
N ALA A 362 -10.57 -6.60 0.80
CA ALA A 362 -9.40 -7.36 0.39
C ALA A 362 -8.12 -6.86 1.09
N LEU A 363 -7.91 -5.55 1.21
CA LEU A 363 -6.77 -4.97 1.91
C LEU A 363 -6.77 -5.29 3.41
N LEU A 364 -7.93 -5.30 4.07
CA LEU A 364 -8.03 -5.73 5.47
C LEU A 364 -7.66 -7.21 5.64
N ARG A 365 -8.06 -8.08 4.71
CA ARG A 365 -7.65 -9.49 4.69
C ARG A 365 -6.14 -9.65 4.51
N GLU A 366 -5.55 -8.93 3.57
CA GLU A 366 -4.10 -8.93 3.36
C GLU A 366 -3.35 -8.41 4.57
N PHE A 367 -3.84 -7.35 5.20
CA PHE A 367 -3.29 -6.82 6.46
C PHE A 367 -3.32 -7.88 7.57
N ALA A 368 -4.48 -8.52 7.80
CA ALA A 368 -4.61 -9.58 8.78
C ALA A 368 -3.62 -10.73 8.51
N ALA A 369 -3.47 -11.14 7.25
CA ALA A 369 -2.51 -12.17 6.86
C ALA A 369 -1.06 -11.76 7.20
N ILE A 370 -0.65 -10.51 6.92
CA ILE A 370 0.70 -10.01 7.24
C ILE A 370 0.94 -9.91 8.75
N VAL A 371 -0.06 -9.49 9.53
CA VAL A 371 0.01 -9.50 11.00
C VAL A 371 0.20 -10.93 11.50
N MET A 372 -0.54 -11.90 10.97
CA MET A 372 -0.41 -13.31 11.33
C MET A 372 0.94 -13.92 10.95
N MET A 373 1.53 -13.51 9.82
CA MET A 373 2.90 -13.92 9.44
C MET A 373 3.94 -13.48 10.47
N ASN A 374 3.69 -12.38 11.18
CA ASN A 374 4.59 -11.78 12.19
C ASN A 374 4.00 -11.84 13.61
N LYS A 375 3.07 -12.78 13.89
CA LYS A 375 2.30 -12.82 15.14
C LYS A 375 3.14 -12.76 16.42
N ARG A 376 4.28 -13.45 16.46
CA ARG A 376 5.19 -13.43 17.64
C ARG A 376 5.68 -12.01 17.94
N ARG A 377 6.12 -11.28 16.92
CA ARG A 377 6.57 -9.89 17.08
C ARG A 377 5.45 -8.99 17.61
N HIS A 378 4.24 -9.10 17.02
CA HIS A 378 3.10 -8.30 17.46
C HIS A 378 2.66 -8.65 18.88
N MET A 379 2.66 -9.94 19.27
CA MET A 379 2.38 -10.35 20.64
C MET A 379 3.38 -9.79 21.66
N ILE A 380 4.68 -9.81 21.34
CA ILE A 380 5.71 -9.23 22.19
C ILE A 380 5.50 -7.72 22.36
N ILE A 381 5.28 -7.00 21.26
CA ILE A 381 5.06 -5.55 21.30
C ILE A 381 3.78 -5.21 22.09
N CYS A 382 2.68 -5.91 21.85
CA CYS A 382 1.44 -5.73 22.63
C CYS A 382 1.65 -6.06 24.10
N GLY A 383 2.42 -7.10 24.42
CA GLY A 383 2.79 -7.45 25.80
C GLY A 383 3.57 -6.34 26.48
N ILE A 384 4.57 -5.76 25.83
CA ILE A 384 5.36 -4.63 26.34
C ILE A 384 4.46 -3.40 26.54
N ILE A 385 3.64 -3.05 25.56
CA ILE A 385 2.68 -1.93 25.66
C ILE A 385 1.74 -2.14 26.84
N SER A 386 1.17 -3.33 26.97
CA SER A 386 0.25 -3.66 28.06
C SER A 386 0.93 -3.61 29.43
N ALA A 387 2.13 -4.16 29.57
CA ALA A 387 2.88 -4.14 30.81
C ALA A 387 3.23 -2.70 31.24
N PHE A 388 3.73 -1.87 30.30
CA PHE A 388 4.05 -0.48 30.56
C PHE A 388 2.80 0.33 30.92
N TYR A 389 1.71 0.12 30.19
CA TYR A 389 0.43 0.79 30.45
C TYR A 389 -0.15 0.41 31.81
N LEU A 390 -0.15 -0.88 32.16
CA LEU A 390 -0.61 -1.35 33.46
C LEU A 390 0.25 -0.82 34.61
N PHE A 391 1.56 -0.69 34.41
CA PHE A 391 2.43 -0.04 35.40
C PHE A 391 2.01 1.41 35.64
N ILE A 392 1.79 2.21 34.60
CA ILE A 392 1.30 3.59 34.72
C ILE A 392 -0.06 3.64 35.43
N TRP A 393 -0.97 2.75 35.06
CA TRP A 393 -2.28 2.65 35.67
C TRP A 393 -2.22 2.33 37.17
N LEU A 394 -1.34 1.41 37.60
CA LEU A 394 -1.13 1.09 39.02
C LEU A 394 -0.56 2.28 39.79
N VAL A 395 0.37 3.03 39.20
CA VAL A 395 0.90 4.26 39.81
C VAL A 395 -0.18 5.32 39.96
N ASP A 396 -1.00 5.54 38.94
CA ASP A 396 -2.12 6.46 38.96
C ASP A 396 -3.14 6.07 40.03
N LEU A 397 -3.47 4.79 40.12
CA LEU A 397 -4.36 4.22 41.14
C LEU A 397 -3.78 4.44 42.55
N TYR A 398 -2.49 4.18 42.76
CA TYR A 398 -1.81 4.39 44.04
C TYR A 398 -1.88 5.87 44.48
N ILE A 399 -1.60 6.79 43.57
CA ILE A 399 -1.66 8.24 43.85
C ILE A 399 -3.09 8.65 44.21
N HIS A 400 -4.09 8.16 43.47
CA HIS A 400 -5.50 8.50 43.72
C HIS A 400 -6.03 8.03 45.07
N PHE A 401 -5.55 6.90 45.60
CA PHE A 401 -5.97 6.40 46.89
C PHE A 401 -5.19 6.97 48.10
N HIS A 402 -4.10 7.70 47.84
CA HIS A 402 -3.26 8.31 48.88
C HIS A 402 -3.33 9.85 48.89
N GLN A 403 -4.15 10.45 48.03
CA GLN A 403 -4.61 11.83 48.09
C GLN A 403 -6.01 11.94 48.70
#